data_ae177e48c7bd00a17ba8352bd9ad993e
#
_entry.id   ae177e48c7bd00a17ba8352bd9ad993e
#
_cell.length_a   1.000
_cell.length_b   1.000
_cell.length_c   1.000
_cell.angle_alpha   90.00
_cell.angle_beta   90.00
_cell.angle_gamma   90.00
#
_symmetry.space_group_name_H-M   'P 1'
#
loop_
_entity.id
_entity.type
_entity.pdbx_description
1 polymer ?
#
loop_
_entity_poly.entity_id
_entity_poly.type
_entity_poly.pdbx_seq_one_letter_code
_entity_poly.pdbx_strand_id
1 'polypeptide(L)'
;MRRKDLGIYVGRMHSPNTPKPIETGDAPEITRTLARAFGDDPMMLWLFPDEEGREDRLAQWFDVMLTQKYGPLGHCERTDAAAAFWTPPGTAEQHPDEETLTRISGLLGEQTARLGEMLELVGQATPQEPHWYLAVLGADPAAQGKGHGAALLLSGLAKADAAGLPTHLESSKQANIGFYERFGFTVRGEIHVPGGGPTLWSMWREAHGDVRR
;
A
#
# COMPACT_ATOMS: atom_id res chain seq x y z
N MET A 1 -15.01 47.75 -35.25
CA MET A 1 -13.80 47.02 -34.90
C MET A 1 -14.07 46.16 -33.67
N ARG A 2 -14.41 44.89 -33.86
CA ARG A 2 -14.79 43.97 -32.77
C ARG A 2 -13.54 43.25 -32.27
N ARG A 3 -13.20 43.42 -30.97
CA ARG A 3 -12.16 42.63 -30.30
C ARG A 3 -12.68 41.19 -30.17
N LYS A 4 -11.90 40.26 -30.74
CA LYS A 4 -12.08 38.80 -30.49
C LYS A 4 -11.44 38.50 -29.14
N ASP A 5 -12.24 38.14 -28.18
CA ASP A 5 -11.78 37.53 -26.90
C ASP A 5 -11.17 36.18 -27.24
N LEU A 6 -9.85 36.07 -27.12
CA LEU A 6 -9.12 34.82 -27.15
C LEU A 6 -9.24 34.20 -25.75
N GLY A 7 -10.23 33.34 -25.56
CA GLY A 7 -10.35 32.53 -24.36
C GLY A 7 -9.18 31.56 -24.30
N ILE A 8 -8.20 31.86 -23.45
CA ILE A 8 -7.11 30.93 -23.12
C ILE A 8 -7.73 29.81 -22.27
N TYR A 9 -7.96 28.68 -22.90
CA TYR A 9 -8.32 27.43 -22.22
C TYR A 9 -7.07 26.94 -21.49
N VAL A 10 -6.88 27.36 -20.23
CA VAL A 10 -5.86 26.80 -19.34
C VAL A 10 -6.41 25.45 -18.86
N GLY A 11 -6.28 24.44 -19.71
CA GLY A 11 -6.42 23.06 -19.29
C GLY A 11 -5.41 22.82 -18.17
N ARG A 12 -5.86 22.49 -16.96
CA ARG A 12 -4.99 21.97 -15.91
C ARG A 12 -4.28 20.76 -16.51
N MET A 13 -2.99 20.88 -16.77
CA MET A 13 -2.16 19.74 -17.15
C MET A 13 -2.19 18.77 -15.95
N HIS A 14 -2.92 17.68 -16.12
CA HIS A 14 -2.95 16.61 -15.13
C HIS A 14 -1.57 15.96 -15.12
N SER A 15 -0.87 16.05 -13.97
CA SER A 15 0.38 15.31 -13.81
C SER A 15 0.02 13.84 -13.53
N PRO A 16 0.58 12.87 -14.28
CA PRO A 16 0.28 11.45 -14.11
C PRO A 16 0.62 10.93 -12.69
N ASN A 17 1.45 11.68 -11.96
CA ASN A 17 1.88 11.33 -10.60
C ASN A 17 1.04 12.04 -9.51
N THR A 18 0.01 12.81 -9.86
CA THR A 18 -0.82 13.48 -8.86
C THR A 18 -1.65 12.44 -8.09
N PRO A 19 -1.48 12.31 -6.76
CA PRO A 19 -2.32 11.44 -5.95
C PRO A 19 -3.78 11.89 -5.99
N LYS A 20 -4.68 10.93 -6.12
CA LYS A 20 -6.13 11.12 -6.04
C LYS A 20 -6.77 9.95 -5.29
N PRO A 21 -7.88 10.14 -4.60
CA PRO A 21 -8.62 9.04 -3.99
C PRO A 21 -8.98 7.98 -5.02
N ILE A 22 -9.01 6.71 -4.60
CA ILE A 22 -9.52 5.61 -5.43
C ILE A 22 -11.04 5.64 -5.36
N GLU A 23 -11.69 5.70 -6.52
CA GLU A 23 -13.14 5.58 -6.65
C GLU A 23 -13.54 4.14 -6.97
N THR A 24 -14.80 3.79 -6.72
CA THR A 24 -15.31 2.41 -6.95
C THR A 24 -15.04 1.91 -8.38
N GLY A 25 -15.13 2.79 -9.36
CA GLY A 25 -14.87 2.44 -10.78
C GLY A 25 -13.41 2.18 -11.11
N ASP A 26 -12.47 2.59 -10.25
CA ASP A 26 -11.03 2.40 -10.46
C ASP A 26 -10.56 0.97 -10.08
N ALA A 27 -11.33 0.23 -9.29
CA ALA A 27 -10.91 -1.04 -8.70
C ALA A 27 -10.33 -2.04 -9.73
N PRO A 28 -10.95 -2.28 -10.90
CA PRO A 28 -10.41 -3.25 -11.86
C PRO A 28 -9.04 -2.87 -12.43
N GLU A 29 -8.76 -1.58 -12.59
CA GLU A 29 -7.46 -1.09 -13.08
C GLU A 29 -6.41 -1.18 -11.98
N ILE A 30 -6.75 -0.73 -10.76
CA ILE A 30 -5.86 -0.68 -9.62
C ILE A 30 -5.43 -2.07 -9.18
N THR A 31 -6.36 -3.01 -9.09
CA THR A 31 -6.06 -4.37 -8.65
C THR A 31 -5.12 -5.09 -9.62
N ARG A 32 -5.26 -4.90 -10.92
CA ARG A 32 -4.33 -5.41 -11.92
C ARG A 32 -2.97 -4.72 -11.86
N THR A 33 -2.94 -3.40 -11.65
CA THR A 33 -1.70 -2.66 -11.44
C THR A 33 -0.93 -3.21 -10.23
N LEU A 34 -1.61 -3.43 -9.11
CA LEU A 34 -1.01 -4.03 -7.92
C LEU A 34 -0.61 -5.49 -8.13
N ALA A 35 -1.41 -6.29 -8.84
CA ALA A 35 -1.03 -7.66 -9.17
C ALA A 35 0.30 -7.73 -9.92
N ARG A 36 0.52 -6.86 -10.91
CA ARG A 36 1.81 -6.75 -11.62
C ARG A 36 2.93 -6.20 -10.73
N ALA A 37 2.63 -5.20 -9.89
CA ALA A 37 3.61 -4.59 -8.99
C ALA A 37 4.16 -5.58 -7.94
N PHE A 38 3.31 -6.51 -7.51
CA PHE A 38 3.64 -7.52 -6.50
C PHE A 38 3.89 -8.92 -7.09
N GLY A 39 3.96 -9.05 -8.40
CA GLY A 39 4.16 -10.34 -9.09
C GLY A 39 5.48 -11.05 -8.75
N ASP A 40 6.50 -10.30 -8.35
CA ASP A 40 7.82 -10.79 -7.89
C ASP A 40 8.05 -10.54 -6.39
N ASP A 41 7.00 -10.17 -5.63
CA ASP A 41 7.11 -9.92 -4.21
C ASP A 41 7.28 -11.23 -3.42
N PRO A 42 8.31 -11.35 -2.55
CA PRO A 42 8.59 -12.59 -1.84
C PRO A 42 7.42 -13.10 -0.98
N MET A 43 6.65 -12.20 -0.37
CA MET A 43 5.48 -12.58 0.43
C MET A 43 4.35 -13.10 -0.48
N MET A 44 4.12 -12.43 -1.61
CA MET A 44 3.10 -12.86 -2.57
C MET A 44 3.48 -14.17 -3.26
N LEU A 45 4.74 -14.40 -3.58
CA LEU A 45 5.23 -15.67 -4.11
C LEU A 45 5.07 -16.83 -3.10
N TRP A 46 5.24 -16.55 -1.82
CA TRP A 46 5.07 -17.55 -0.77
C TRP A 46 3.59 -17.87 -0.47
N LEU A 47 2.70 -16.88 -0.53
CA LEU A 47 1.25 -17.06 -0.35
C LEU A 47 0.59 -17.66 -1.61
N PHE A 48 1.10 -17.35 -2.80
CA PHE A 48 0.58 -17.81 -4.09
C PHE A 48 1.68 -18.53 -4.88
N PRO A 49 2.13 -19.74 -4.44
CA PRO A 49 3.29 -20.41 -5.02
C PRO A 49 3.07 -20.86 -6.47
N ASP A 50 1.84 -21.19 -6.85
CA ASP A 50 1.52 -21.63 -8.20
C ASP A 50 1.64 -20.48 -9.20
N GLU A 51 2.49 -20.65 -10.20
CA GLU A 51 2.72 -19.64 -11.23
C GLU A 51 1.52 -19.46 -12.15
N GLU A 52 0.89 -20.58 -12.53
CA GLU A 52 -0.30 -20.54 -13.40
C GLU A 52 -1.43 -19.74 -12.76
N GLY A 53 -1.91 -18.70 -13.44
CA GLY A 53 -2.99 -17.82 -12.97
C GLY A 53 -2.65 -16.99 -11.74
N ARG A 54 -1.37 -16.87 -11.32
CA ARG A 54 -0.97 -16.08 -10.14
C ARG A 54 -1.39 -14.62 -10.26
N GLU A 55 -1.19 -13.99 -11.42
CA GLU A 55 -1.57 -12.57 -11.62
C GLU A 55 -3.06 -12.35 -11.38
N ASP A 56 -3.92 -13.25 -11.86
CA ASP A 56 -5.37 -13.15 -11.63
C ASP A 56 -5.73 -13.35 -10.15
N ARG A 57 -5.07 -14.29 -9.45
CA ARG A 57 -5.27 -14.48 -8.00
C ARG A 57 -4.79 -13.28 -7.20
N LEU A 58 -3.67 -12.66 -7.58
CA LEU A 58 -3.20 -11.43 -6.98
C LEU A 58 -4.15 -10.26 -7.23
N ALA A 59 -4.72 -10.14 -8.43
CA ALA A 59 -5.74 -9.13 -8.71
C ALA A 59 -6.97 -9.31 -7.82
N GLN A 60 -7.42 -10.55 -7.62
CA GLN A 60 -8.53 -10.86 -6.70
C GLN A 60 -8.16 -10.59 -5.23
N TRP A 61 -6.92 -10.90 -4.82
CA TRP A 61 -6.41 -10.55 -3.50
C TRP A 61 -6.46 -9.05 -3.25
N PHE A 62 -5.93 -8.24 -4.17
CA PHE A 62 -5.97 -6.79 -4.04
C PHE A 62 -7.37 -6.21 -4.15
N ASP A 63 -8.30 -6.89 -4.83
CA ASP A 63 -9.72 -6.51 -4.83
C ASP A 63 -10.32 -6.67 -3.42
N VAL A 64 -10.10 -7.80 -2.77
CA VAL A 64 -10.54 -8.00 -1.38
C VAL A 64 -9.91 -6.97 -0.46
N MET A 65 -8.60 -6.73 -0.58
CA MET A 65 -7.91 -5.72 0.24
C MET A 65 -8.47 -4.32 0.02
N LEU A 66 -8.71 -3.93 -1.24
CA LEU A 66 -9.26 -2.62 -1.56
C LEU A 66 -10.72 -2.47 -1.14
N THR A 67 -11.58 -3.43 -1.49
CA THR A 67 -13.02 -3.25 -1.34
C THR A 67 -13.56 -3.56 0.05
N GLN A 68 -12.91 -4.47 0.77
CA GLN A 68 -13.42 -4.97 2.06
C GLN A 68 -12.55 -4.57 3.26
N LYS A 69 -11.25 -4.34 3.07
CA LYS A 69 -10.37 -4.04 4.21
C LYS A 69 -9.96 -2.56 4.27
N TYR A 70 -9.30 -2.04 3.24
CA TYR A 70 -8.68 -0.71 3.31
C TYR A 70 -9.53 0.41 2.72
N GLY A 71 -10.30 0.16 1.66
CA GLY A 71 -11.16 1.16 1.03
C GLY A 71 -12.19 1.78 1.96
N PRO A 72 -12.88 0.99 2.82
CA PRO A 72 -13.81 1.52 3.81
C PRO A 72 -13.18 2.51 4.80
N LEU A 73 -11.86 2.49 4.99
CA LEU A 73 -11.14 3.45 5.83
C LEU A 73 -10.95 4.82 5.18
N GLY A 74 -11.20 4.95 3.87
CA GLY A 74 -11.17 6.22 3.14
C GLY A 74 -9.77 6.78 2.86
N HIS A 75 -8.70 5.97 3.00
CA HIS A 75 -7.32 6.42 2.83
C HIS A 75 -6.57 5.66 1.74
N CYS A 76 -7.29 5.20 0.70
CA CYS A 76 -6.70 4.60 -0.49
C CYS A 76 -6.54 5.65 -1.59
N GLU A 77 -5.34 5.79 -2.13
CA GLU A 77 -5.01 6.76 -3.17
C GLU A 77 -4.34 6.07 -4.37
N ARG A 78 -4.52 6.67 -5.54
CA ARG A 78 -3.89 6.24 -6.79
C ARG A 78 -3.21 7.40 -7.51
N THR A 79 -2.27 7.05 -8.37
CA THR A 79 -1.83 7.83 -9.53
C THR A 79 -2.26 7.09 -10.81
N ASP A 80 -1.79 7.51 -11.98
CA ASP A 80 -2.13 6.80 -13.22
C ASP A 80 -1.49 5.40 -13.32
N ALA A 81 -0.48 5.08 -12.47
CA ALA A 81 0.25 3.79 -12.56
C ALA A 81 0.67 3.21 -11.19
N ALA A 82 0.09 3.65 -10.11
CA ALA A 82 0.41 3.16 -8.77
C ALA A 82 -0.77 3.34 -7.81
N ALA A 83 -0.77 2.58 -6.72
CA ALA A 83 -1.72 2.75 -5.64
C ALA A 83 -1.04 2.59 -4.27
N ALA A 84 -1.62 3.26 -3.26
CA ALA A 84 -1.26 3.14 -1.86
C ALA A 84 -2.50 2.98 -1.00
N PHE A 85 -2.44 2.05 -0.03
CA PHE A 85 -3.49 1.83 0.97
C PHE A 85 -2.92 2.15 2.34
N TRP A 86 -3.57 3.07 3.03
CA TRP A 86 -3.17 3.56 4.33
C TRP A 86 -4.20 3.21 5.39
N THR A 87 -3.72 2.91 6.59
CA THR A 87 -4.55 2.66 7.76
C THR A 87 -4.30 3.77 8.78
N PRO A 88 -5.30 4.55 9.15
CA PRO A 88 -5.16 5.54 10.21
C PRO A 88 -5.04 4.88 11.58
N PRO A 89 -4.48 5.58 12.60
CA PRO A 89 -4.32 5.03 13.94
C PRO A 89 -5.67 4.62 14.54
N GLY A 90 -5.67 3.54 15.32
CA GLY A 90 -6.86 3.04 16.00
C GLY A 90 -7.80 2.19 15.13
N THR A 91 -7.43 1.92 13.88
CA THR A 91 -8.22 1.06 12.97
C THR A 91 -7.58 -0.30 12.70
N ALA A 92 -6.33 -0.51 13.15
CA ALA A 92 -5.60 -1.77 12.95
C ALA A 92 -6.27 -2.99 13.62
N GLU A 93 -7.10 -2.77 14.63
CA GLU A 93 -7.81 -3.81 15.38
C GLU A 93 -9.12 -4.27 14.71
N GLN A 94 -9.50 -3.70 13.57
CA GLN A 94 -10.68 -4.14 12.83
C GLN A 94 -10.39 -5.50 12.18
N HIS A 95 -10.92 -6.54 12.81
CA HIS A 95 -10.86 -7.89 12.25
C HIS A 95 -11.73 -7.94 10.98
N PRO A 96 -11.27 -8.64 9.93
CA PRO A 96 -12.09 -8.90 8.77
C PRO A 96 -13.39 -9.60 9.17
N ASP A 97 -14.49 -9.24 8.54
CA ASP A 97 -15.76 -9.94 8.72
C ASP A 97 -15.72 -11.35 8.10
N GLU A 98 -16.76 -12.15 8.36
CA GLU A 98 -16.84 -13.54 7.91
C GLU A 98 -16.81 -13.65 6.38
N GLU A 99 -17.41 -12.71 5.67
CA GLU A 99 -17.41 -12.68 4.20
C GLU A 99 -16.00 -12.46 3.67
N THR A 100 -15.26 -11.48 4.22
CA THR A 100 -13.87 -11.19 3.88
C THR A 100 -12.97 -12.39 4.17
N LEU A 101 -13.12 -13.04 5.34
CA LEU A 101 -12.35 -14.23 5.70
C LEU A 101 -12.63 -15.39 4.74
N THR A 102 -13.88 -15.59 4.35
CA THR A 102 -14.29 -16.63 3.40
C THR A 102 -13.65 -16.39 2.02
N ARG A 103 -13.66 -15.15 1.52
CA ARG A 103 -13.00 -14.80 0.26
C ARG A 103 -11.50 -15.01 0.31
N ILE A 104 -10.83 -14.56 1.39
CA ILE A 104 -9.40 -14.76 1.61
C ILE A 104 -9.06 -16.26 1.61
N SER A 105 -9.80 -17.05 2.38
CA SER A 105 -9.57 -18.51 2.48
C SER A 105 -9.80 -19.20 1.12
N GLY A 106 -10.80 -18.78 0.36
CA GLY A 106 -11.04 -19.30 -0.98
C GLY A 106 -9.91 -19.01 -1.96
N LEU A 107 -9.26 -17.85 -1.85
CA LEU A 107 -8.12 -17.47 -2.69
C LEU A 107 -6.82 -18.21 -2.32
N LEU A 108 -6.60 -18.41 -1.02
CA LEU A 108 -5.36 -18.97 -0.48
C LEU A 108 -5.39 -20.49 -0.34
N GLY A 109 -6.57 -21.09 -0.21
CA GLY A 109 -6.68 -22.53 0.01
C GLY A 109 -5.84 -22.98 1.22
N GLU A 110 -4.93 -23.93 0.99
CA GLU A 110 -4.03 -24.47 2.02
C GLU A 110 -3.08 -23.43 2.61
N GLN A 111 -2.83 -22.32 1.91
CA GLN A 111 -1.94 -21.25 2.39
C GLN A 111 -2.60 -20.35 3.45
N THR A 112 -3.91 -20.51 3.71
CA THR A 112 -4.64 -19.70 4.71
C THR A 112 -4.02 -19.77 6.10
N ALA A 113 -3.58 -20.97 6.53
CA ALA A 113 -2.92 -21.15 7.81
C ALA A 113 -1.60 -20.37 7.91
N ARG A 114 -0.81 -20.35 6.82
CA ARG A 114 0.44 -19.57 6.72
C ARG A 114 0.20 -18.08 6.86
N LEU A 115 -0.86 -17.56 6.23
CA LEU A 115 -1.23 -16.16 6.39
C LEU A 115 -1.53 -15.85 7.87
N GLY A 116 -2.27 -16.72 8.56
CA GLY A 116 -2.58 -16.56 9.98
C GLY A 116 -1.32 -16.48 10.85
N GLU A 117 -0.40 -17.43 10.69
CA GLU A 117 0.88 -17.46 11.42
C GLU A 117 1.72 -16.19 11.14
N MET A 118 1.78 -15.74 9.90
CA MET A 118 2.48 -14.50 9.52
C MET A 118 1.84 -13.28 10.18
N LEU A 119 0.50 -13.16 10.13
CA LEU A 119 -0.20 -12.01 10.73
C LEU A 119 -0.03 -11.97 12.26
N GLU A 120 0.06 -13.11 12.93
CA GLU A 120 0.36 -13.17 14.36
C GLU A 120 1.77 -12.63 14.65
N LEU A 121 2.78 -13.04 13.87
CA LEU A 121 4.15 -12.54 14.03
C LEU A 121 4.27 -11.04 13.74
N VAL A 122 3.60 -10.55 12.68
CA VAL A 122 3.53 -9.12 12.37
C VAL A 122 2.86 -8.36 13.51
N GLY A 123 1.73 -8.87 14.03
CA GLY A 123 1.02 -8.24 15.14
C GLY A 123 1.87 -8.15 16.43
N GLN A 124 2.67 -9.17 16.72
CA GLN A 124 3.61 -9.15 17.85
C GLN A 124 4.74 -8.13 17.68
N ALA A 125 5.16 -7.88 16.44
CA ALA A 125 6.23 -6.94 16.11
C ALA A 125 5.72 -5.52 15.85
N THR A 126 4.41 -5.33 15.66
CA THR A 126 3.81 -4.01 15.41
C THR A 126 3.93 -3.12 16.64
N PRO A 127 4.42 -1.87 16.51
CA PRO A 127 4.48 -0.92 17.61
C PRO A 127 3.11 -0.64 18.22
N GLN A 128 3.02 -0.56 19.56
CA GLN A 128 1.77 -0.27 20.26
C GLN A 128 1.42 1.22 20.28
N GLU A 129 2.37 2.09 19.95
CA GLU A 129 2.17 3.52 19.87
C GLU A 129 1.21 3.86 18.72
N PRO A 130 0.27 4.82 18.89
CA PRO A 130 -0.58 5.25 17.79
C PRO A 130 0.24 5.71 16.58
N HIS A 131 0.00 5.12 15.42
CA HIS A 131 0.74 5.40 14.20
C HIS A 131 -0.13 5.25 12.94
N TRP A 132 0.27 5.87 11.86
CA TRP A 132 -0.23 5.56 10.53
C TRP A 132 0.48 4.33 9.98
N TYR A 133 -0.27 3.47 9.32
CA TYR A 133 0.28 2.26 8.72
C TYR A 133 0.14 2.28 7.20
N LEU A 134 1.27 2.12 6.49
CA LEU A 134 1.29 1.93 5.04
C LEU A 134 1.17 0.44 4.73
N ALA A 135 -0.04 0.00 4.45
CA ALA A 135 -0.35 -1.41 4.22
C ALA A 135 0.04 -1.90 2.81
N VAL A 136 -0.13 -1.05 1.81
CA VAL A 136 0.18 -1.36 0.40
C VAL A 136 0.76 -0.13 -0.27
N LEU A 137 1.86 -0.31 -1.00
CA LEU A 137 2.40 0.66 -1.95
C LEU A 137 2.96 -0.11 -3.15
N GLY A 138 2.31 0.01 -4.30
CA GLY A 138 2.73 -0.67 -5.51
C GLY A 138 2.63 0.22 -6.74
N ALA A 139 3.66 0.16 -7.61
CA ALA A 139 3.68 0.82 -8.90
C ALA A 139 3.88 -0.22 -10.01
N ASP A 140 3.15 -0.06 -11.11
CA ASP A 140 3.32 -0.87 -12.31
C ASP A 140 4.80 -0.96 -12.69
N PRO A 141 5.34 -2.16 -12.93
CA PRO A 141 6.76 -2.34 -13.28
C PRO A 141 7.22 -1.44 -14.44
N ALA A 142 6.36 -1.21 -15.45
CA ALA A 142 6.67 -0.33 -16.58
C ALA A 142 6.71 1.17 -16.21
N ALA A 143 6.21 1.54 -15.03
CA ALA A 143 6.17 2.90 -14.50
C ALA A 143 7.08 3.13 -13.28
N GLN A 144 7.80 2.12 -12.83
CA GLN A 144 8.76 2.27 -11.74
C GLN A 144 9.85 3.28 -12.08
N GLY A 145 10.38 3.95 -11.06
CA GLY A 145 11.38 5.02 -11.23
C GLY A 145 10.84 6.35 -11.75
N LYS A 146 9.54 6.45 -12.12
CA LYS A 146 8.92 7.67 -12.65
C LYS A 146 8.22 8.55 -11.59
N GLY A 147 8.39 8.22 -10.29
CA GLY A 147 7.93 9.05 -9.17
C GLY A 147 6.51 8.76 -8.65
N HIS A 148 5.76 7.82 -9.24
CA HIS A 148 4.39 7.48 -8.81
C HIS A 148 4.32 7.03 -7.34
N GLY A 149 5.15 6.06 -6.95
CA GLY A 149 5.20 5.58 -5.56
C GLY A 149 5.66 6.66 -4.57
N ALA A 150 6.64 7.50 -4.97
CA ALA A 150 7.10 8.61 -4.14
C ALA A 150 5.98 9.64 -3.89
N ALA A 151 5.19 9.98 -4.90
CA ALA A 151 4.09 10.92 -4.78
C ALA A 151 3.00 10.40 -3.81
N LEU A 152 2.64 9.12 -3.91
CA LEU A 152 1.67 8.49 -3.02
C LEU A 152 2.19 8.39 -1.58
N LEU A 153 3.47 8.03 -1.41
CA LEU A 153 4.10 7.98 -0.10
C LEU A 153 4.09 9.36 0.56
N LEU A 154 4.50 10.40 -0.15
CA LEU A 154 4.50 11.78 0.36
C LEU A 154 3.09 12.26 0.71
N SER A 155 2.05 11.90 -0.07
CA SER A 155 0.67 12.24 0.24
C SER A 155 0.20 11.66 1.58
N GLY A 156 0.50 10.39 1.84
CA GLY A 156 0.17 9.74 3.11
C GLY A 156 0.99 10.30 4.28
N LEU A 157 2.30 10.50 4.08
CA LEU A 157 3.18 11.09 5.11
C LEU A 157 2.75 12.50 5.50
N ALA A 158 2.26 13.31 4.57
CA ALA A 158 1.73 14.63 4.88
C ALA A 158 0.50 14.56 5.83
N LYS A 159 -0.33 13.52 5.73
CA LYS A 159 -1.45 13.30 6.65
C LYS A 159 -0.96 12.89 8.04
N ALA A 160 0.04 11.99 8.10
CA ALA A 160 0.66 11.56 9.35
C ALA A 160 1.35 12.73 10.06
N ASP A 161 2.13 13.52 9.33
CA ASP A 161 2.83 14.71 9.86
C ASP A 161 1.83 15.77 10.37
N ALA A 162 0.75 16.02 9.64
CA ALA A 162 -0.31 16.94 10.08
C ALA A 162 -1.01 16.46 11.35
N ALA A 163 -1.09 15.16 11.57
CA ALA A 163 -1.61 14.56 12.79
C ALA A 163 -0.58 14.49 13.93
N GLY A 164 0.69 14.81 13.66
CA GLY A 164 1.79 14.68 14.62
C GLY A 164 2.08 13.23 15.00
N LEU A 165 1.80 12.27 14.11
CA LEU A 165 1.90 10.85 14.39
C LEU A 165 2.95 10.16 13.52
N PRO A 166 3.67 9.19 14.06
CA PRO A 166 4.63 8.41 13.31
C PRO A 166 3.95 7.51 12.27
N THR A 167 4.77 6.93 11.41
CA THR A 167 4.34 6.02 10.35
C THR A 167 5.11 4.70 10.43
N HIS A 168 4.40 3.60 10.28
CA HIS A 168 4.93 2.24 10.25
C HIS A 168 4.64 1.56 8.90
N LEU A 169 5.52 0.65 8.49
CA LEU A 169 5.32 -0.29 7.39
C LEU A 169 6.18 -1.55 7.59
N GLU A 170 5.83 -2.64 6.90
CA GLU A 170 6.73 -3.76 6.66
C GLU A 170 7.07 -3.84 5.16
N SER A 171 8.35 -4.10 4.86
CA SER A 171 8.81 -4.39 3.50
C SER A 171 9.23 -5.85 3.40
N SER A 172 8.73 -6.57 2.39
CA SER A 172 9.14 -7.93 2.05
C SER A 172 10.34 -7.97 1.12
N LYS A 173 10.75 -6.83 0.56
CA LYS A 173 11.90 -6.70 -0.34
C LYS A 173 12.99 -5.84 0.28
N GLN A 174 14.16 -6.42 0.53
CA GLN A 174 15.34 -5.69 1.01
C GLN A 174 15.72 -4.51 0.08
N ALA A 175 15.54 -4.68 -1.23
CA ALA A 175 15.82 -3.64 -2.21
C ALA A 175 14.98 -2.36 -2.03
N ASN A 176 13.83 -2.45 -1.35
CA ASN A 176 12.96 -1.31 -1.09
C ASN A 176 13.39 -0.49 0.15
N ILE A 177 14.26 -1.01 1.02
CA ILE A 177 14.69 -0.32 2.24
C ILE A 177 15.26 1.05 1.90
N GLY A 178 16.22 1.13 0.98
CA GLY A 178 16.82 2.39 0.56
C GLY A 178 15.83 3.37 -0.10
N PHE A 179 14.71 2.89 -0.63
CA PHE A 179 13.62 3.77 -1.07
C PHE A 179 12.95 4.44 0.13
N TYR A 180 12.55 3.69 1.15
CA TYR A 180 11.88 4.23 2.33
C TYR A 180 12.80 5.10 3.20
N GLU A 181 14.10 4.75 3.30
CA GLU A 181 15.09 5.55 4.04
C GLU A 181 15.19 6.99 3.52
N ARG A 182 15.04 7.21 2.21
CA ARG A 182 15.01 8.57 1.63
C ARG A 182 13.85 9.43 2.12
N PHE A 183 12.81 8.80 2.68
CA PHE A 183 11.64 9.47 3.26
C PHE A 183 11.67 9.47 4.79
N GLY A 184 12.82 9.14 5.40
CA GLY A 184 13.03 9.21 6.83
C GLY A 184 12.65 7.96 7.62
N PHE A 185 12.33 6.85 6.94
CA PHE A 185 12.13 5.57 7.62
C PHE A 185 13.46 4.96 8.06
N THR A 186 13.43 4.23 9.18
CA THR A 186 14.53 3.40 9.66
C THR A 186 14.02 1.99 9.93
N VAL A 187 14.86 0.98 9.68
CA VAL A 187 14.54 -0.40 10.06
C VAL A 187 14.61 -0.52 11.59
N ARG A 188 13.53 -0.98 12.21
CA ARG A 188 13.45 -1.26 13.65
C ARG A 188 13.63 -2.73 14.00
N GLY A 189 13.37 -3.63 13.05
CA GLY A 189 13.50 -5.07 13.28
C GLY A 189 13.24 -5.89 12.03
N GLU A 190 13.52 -7.18 12.13
CA GLU A 190 13.24 -8.17 11.11
C GLU A 190 12.26 -9.21 11.66
N ILE A 191 11.28 -9.59 10.84
CA ILE A 191 10.31 -10.62 11.15
C ILE A 191 10.59 -11.78 10.19
N HIS A 192 11.08 -12.89 10.73
CA HIS A 192 11.39 -14.08 9.93
C HIS A 192 10.15 -14.99 9.88
N VAL A 193 9.47 -15.02 8.73
CA VAL A 193 8.27 -15.83 8.54
C VAL A 193 8.66 -17.30 8.41
N PRO A 194 8.10 -18.22 9.23
CA PRO A 194 8.45 -19.63 9.19
C PRO A 194 7.96 -20.32 7.92
N GLY A 195 8.28 -21.62 7.77
CA GLY A 195 7.79 -22.42 6.64
C GLY A 195 8.33 -22.00 5.28
N GLY A 196 9.55 -21.44 5.23
CA GLY A 196 10.16 -20.95 3.99
C GLY A 196 9.61 -19.57 3.57
N GLY A 197 8.96 -18.87 4.47
CA GLY A 197 8.46 -17.52 4.23
C GLY A 197 9.57 -16.47 4.14
N PRO A 198 9.25 -15.26 3.70
CA PRO A 198 10.22 -14.19 3.57
C PRO A 198 10.64 -13.60 4.92
N THR A 199 11.72 -12.82 4.90
CA THR A 199 11.98 -11.83 5.95
C THR A 199 11.19 -10.56 5.63
N LEU A 200 10.50 -10.01 6.64
CA LEU A 200 9.85 -8.71 6.57
C LEU A 200 10.66 -7.71 7.42
N TRP A 201 10.97 -6.57 6.85
CA TRP A 201 11.65 -5.48 7.55
C TRP A 201 10.62 -4.51 8.10
N SER A 202 10.46 -4.48 9.44
CA SER A 202 9.64 -3.49 10.13
C SER A 202 10.35 -2.15 10.10
N MET A 203 9.70 -1.14 9.52
CA MET A 203 10.28 0.19 9.34
C MET A 203 9.41 1.26 9.98
N TRP A 204 10.06 2.26 10.55
CA TRP A 204 9.42 3.32 11.29
C TRP A 204 9.95 4.69 10.90
N ARG A 205 9.05 5.66 10.84
CA ARG A 205 9.35 7.07 10.63
C ARG A 205 8.65 7.91 11.69
N GLU A 206 9.39 8.73 12.40
CA GLU A 206 8.83 9.73 13.30
C GLU A 206 8.08 10.82 12.50
N ALA A 207 7.04 11.40 13.11
CA ALA A 207 6.38 12.54 12.49
C ALA A 207 7.38 13.71 12.35
N HIS A 208 7.38 14.36 11.20
CA HIS A 208 8.04 15.65 11.10
C HIS A 208 7.12 16.69 11.71
N GLY A 209 7.47 17.16 12.92
CA GLY A 209 6.77 18.25 13.56
C GLY A 209 6.78 19.48 12.65
N ASP A 210 5.64 20.15 12.54
CA ASP A 210 5.55 21.47 11.92
C ASP A 210 6.47 22.41 12.74
N VAL A 211 7.63 22.75 12.20
CA VAL A 211 8.52 23.75 12.78
C VAL A 211 7.87 25.11 12.58
N ARG A 212 6.70 25.32 13.22
CA ARG A 212 6.17 26.68 13.41
C ARG A 212 6.95 27.32 14.55
N ARG A 213 7.96 28.04 14.15
CA ARG A 213 8.53 29.13 14.98
C ARG A 213 8.00 30.45 14.48
#